data_24b0c716a8642295a8d9cee6a3075d8f
#
_entry.id   24b0c716a8642295a8d9cee6a3075d8f
#
_cell.length_a   1.000
_cell.length_b   1.000
_cell.length_c   1.000
_cell.angle_alpha   90.00
_cell.angle_beta   90.00
_cell.angle_gamma   90.00
#
_symmetry.space_group_name_H-M   'P 1'
#
loop_
_entity.id
_entity.type
_entity.pdbx_description
1 polymer ?
#
loop_
_entity_poly.entity_id
_entity_poly.type
_entity_poly.pdbx_seq_one_letter_code
_entity_poly.pdbx_strand_id
1 'polypeptide(L)'
;MKATSPSRIVLSLALLTVLTGCAFAPEPTVDRSAPAQWTQQPTDRTDRAGEPTPGAKLTVADLQTWWSRWNDAELNALVDQALAQNLDLAQALGRLKQQRLLMGVANAAYQPEVSGGIRTLQDVAAVDSYFHASIDVAWDLGLFGAREASQRTAHAELLNVQASVRAASVALVADVVHRYLDIRMAQYQYGLFAERVALDERTVQLLKVRREQRLDTTEAVHQATLQLTQSRAQFIALKESQTRAAHALAVLLGRSQPDPKWLADGNVQRPSQHPALDLQVLPADLLRTRPDIQTAEAAVERAAGALGLSRSALYPRFALSGSLLFSYNLTQNRRTTADHMPLVGPVIDIPLFDWGRRRSQADADEAALDVAIMGYRQSVLEGIADVETALAGLSAQRKRLDLLQSTQTLIAERDAVLARRQQLGLASEFSRLSEQRAALQNRSEMAVAQGAQALAYVALYKALGGAPLPAELQAAEPPAEGRQP
;
A
#
# COMPACT_ATOMS: atom_id res chain seq x y z
N MET A 1 68.85 2.92 23.95
CA MET A 1 67.46 3.14 24.44
C MET A 1 67.20 4.62 24.32
N LYS A 2 66.41 5.05 23.29
CA LYS A 2 65.99 6.43 23.07
C LYS A 2 64.67 6.67 23.78
N ALA A 3 64.66 7.48 24.82
CA ALA A 3 63.45 7.87 25.54
C ALA A 3 62.54 8.68 24.62
N THR A 4 61.34 8.16 24.38
CA THR A 4 60.29 8.89 23.68
C THR A 4 59.78 10.02 24.57
N SER A 5 59.85 11.26 24.10
CA SER A 5 59.45 12.44 24.86
C SER A 5 57.93 12.41 25.18
N PRO A 6 57.49 12.73 26.40
CA PRO A 6 56.09 12.67 26.82
C PRO A 6 55.16 13.56 25.98
N SER A 7 55.68 14.60 25.34
CA SER A 7 54.91 15.48 24.44
C SER A 7 54.41 14.79 23.18
N ARG A 8 55.07 13.73 22.67
CA ARG A 8 54.60 12.98 21.49
C ARG A 8 53.48 12.04 21.86
N ILE A 9 53.47 11.49 23.06
CA ILE A 9 52.36 10.61 23.54
C ILE A 9 51.11 11.44 23.81
N VAL A 10 51.24 12.63 24.38
CA VAL A 10 50.13 13.56 24.63
C VAL A 10 49.55 14.08 23.32
N LEU A 11 50.37 14.36 22.31
CA LEU A 11 49.91 14.80 20.99
C LEU A 11 49.21 13.67 20.25
N SER A 12 49.68 12.41 20.36
CA SER A 12 49.03 11.25 19.78
C SER A 12 47.70 10.89 20.48
N LEU A 13 47.61 11.06 21.80
CA LEU A 13 46.40 10.85 22.58
C LEU A 13 45.35 11.93 22.31
N ALA A 14 45.79 13.20 22.17
CA ALA A 14 44.92 14.31 21.79
C ALA A 14 44.39 14.15 20.33
N LEU A 15 45.20 13.60 19.42
CA LEU A 15 44.77 13.29 18.05
C LEU A 15 43.77 12.13 18.02
N LEU A 16 43.90 11.12 18.92
CA LEU A 16 42.95 10.02 19.02
C LEU A 16 41.61 10.45 19.63
N THR A 17 41.58 11.42 20.54
CA THR A 17 40.33 11.91 21.14
C THR A 17 39.52 12.83 20.20
N VAL A 18 40.16 13.46 19.22
CA VAL A 18 39.49 14.22 18.16
C VAL A 18 38.87 13.29 17.11
N LEU A 19 39.33 12.04 16.99
CA LEU A 19 38.82 11.02 16.06
C LEU A 19 37.63 10.24 16.60
N THR A 20 37.27 10.37 17.88
CA THR A 20 35.92 9.90 18.33
C THR A 20 34.89 10.90 17.83
N GLY A 21 34.64 10.83 16.54
CA GLY A 21 33.71 11.69 15.83
C GLY A 21 32.33 11.61 16.47
N CYS A 22 31.85 12.75 16.97
CA CYS A 22 30.43 12.93 17.24
C CYS A 22 29.65 12.48 16.00
N ALA A 23 28.70 11.60 16.18
CA ALA A 23 27.75 11.25 15.11
C ALA A 23 27.01 12.53 14.69
N PHE A 24 27.41 13.11 13.56
CA PHE A 24 26.81 14.36 13.04
C PHE A 24 25.44 14.19 12.47
N ALA A 25 24.98 12.94 12.27
CA ALA A 25 23.62 12.64 11.87
C ALA A 25 22.74 12.59 13.14
N PRO A 26 21.80 13.52 13.32
CA PRO A 26 20.88 13.47 14.45
C PRO A 26 20.03 12.21 14.35
N GLU A 27 19.85 11.49 15.46
CA GLU A 27 18.80 10.49 15.56
C GLU A 27 17.47 11.23 15.74
N PRO A 28 16.55 11.15 14.75
CA PRO A 28 15.26 11.80 14.88
C PRO A 28 14.45 11.11 15.98
N THR A 29 14.05 11.85 17.00
CA THR A 29 13.09 11.37 17.98
C THR A 29 11.70 11.48 17.41
N VAL A 30 11.15 10.37 16.93
CA VAL A 30 9.79 10.30 16.43
C VAL A 30 8.90 9.73 17.52
N ASP A 31 7.85 10.47 17.90
CA ASP A 31 6.82 9.95 18.79
C ASP A 31 6.04 8.85 18.07
N ARG A 32 6.22 7.62 18.51
CA ARG A 32 5.58 6.41 17.95
C ARG A 32 4.38 5.96 18.79
N SER A 33 3.85 6.82 19.66
CA SER A 33 2.69 6.47 20.48
C SER A 33 1.44 6.30 19.64
N ALA A 34 0.84 5.12 19.73
CA ALA A 34 -0.47 4.84 19.16
C ALA A 34 -1.54 4.96 20.28
N PRO A 35 -2.81 5.29 19.95
CA PRO A 35 -3.85 5.38 20.94
C PRO A 35 -4.06 4.02 21.64
N ALA A 36 -4.24 4.04 22.96
CA ALA A 36 -4.42 2.83 23.75
C ALA A 36 -5.72 2.07 23.42
N GLN A 37 -6.72 2.75 22.89
CA GLN A 37 -8.04 2.20 22.55
C GLN A 37 -8.65 2.95 21.37
N TRP A 38 -9.45 2.24 20.55
CA TRP A 38 -10.24 2.81 19.45
C TRP A 38 -11.54 3.41 19.99
N THR A 39 -11.97 4.55 19.44
CA THR A 39 -13.19 5.26 19.87
C THR A 39 -14.46 4.54 19.44
N GLN A 40 -14.42 3.86 18.29
CA GLN A 40 -15.54 3.15 17.68
C GLN A 40 -15.60 1.67 18.11
N GLN A 41 -15.13 1.32 19.31
CA GLN A 41 -15.34 -0.02 19.83
C GLN A 41 -16.84 -0.33 19.95
N PRO A 42 -17.34 -1.47 19.43
CA PRO A 42 -18.72 -1.86 19.64
C PRO A 42 -18.93 -2.15 21.13
N THR A 43 -19.58 -1.25 21.82
CA THR A 43 -19.92 -1.40 23.25
C THR A 43 -21.10 -2.33 23.49
N ASP A 44 -21.69 -2.87 22.43
CA ASP A 44 -22.93 -3.64 22.52
C ASP A 44 -22.64 -5.15 22.63
N ARG A 45 -22.30 -5.57 23.83
CA ARG A 45 -22.32 -6.97 24.29
C ARG A 45 -23.65 -7.27 24.97
N THR A 46 -24.76 -7.15 24.25
CA THR A 46 -25.99 -7.83 24.64
C THR A 46 -26.15 -9.08 23.78
N ASP A 47 -25.25 -10.02 23.98
CA ASP A 47 -25.42 -11.36 23.45
C ASP A 47 -26.52 -12.07 24.20
N ARG A 48 -27.44 -12.67 23.45
CA ARG A 48 -28.52 -13.53 23.94
C ARG A 48 -28.05 -14.79 24.69
N ALA A 49 -26.76 -14.92 24.98
CA ALA A 49 -26.19 -16.00 25.77
C ALA A 49 -25.03 -15.46 26.61
N GLY A 50 -25.24 -15.40 27.89
CA GLY A 50 -24.41 -14.77 28.92
C GLY A 50 -23.03 -15.36 29.19
N GLU A 51 -22.19 -15.68 28.20
CA GLU A 51 -20.78 -15.97 28.42
C GLU A 51 -19.90 -15.20 27.43
N PRO A 52 -18.87 -14.48 27.91
CA PRO A 52 -17.90 -13.84 27.04
C PRO A 52 -17.02 -14.92 26.41
N THR A 53 -17.28 -15.26 25.16
CA THR A 53 -16.31 -15.96 24.35
C THR A 53 -15.10 -15.04 24.16
N PRO A 54 -13.88 -15.39 24.60
CA PRO A 54 -12.70 -14.56 24.36
C PRO A 54 -12.50 -14.50 22.85
N GLY A 55 -12.80 -13.36 22.25
CA GLY A 55 -12.52 -13.11 20.83
C GLY A 55 -11.03 -13.27 20.60
N ALA A 56 -10.65 -14.07 19.61
CA ALA A 56 -9.26 -14.23 19.23
C ALA A 56 -8.69 -12.87 18.82
N LYS A 57 -7.58 -12.46 19.46
CA LYS A 57 -6.84 -11.25 19.09
C LYS A 57 -6.46 -11.34 17.62
N LEU A 58 -6.71 -10.28 16.85
CA LEU A 58 -6.23 -10.19 15.49
C LEU A 58 -4.70 -10.10 15.52
N THR A 59 -4.04 -11.05 14.89
CA THR A 59 -2.58 -11.08 14.80
C THR A 59 -2.11 -10.60 13.43
N VAL A 60 -0.82 -10.27 13.30
CA VAL A 60 -0.21 -9.93 12.01
C VAL A 60 -0.37 -11.09 11.01
N ALA A 61 -0.30 -12.34 11.46
CA ALA A 61 -0.55 -13.52 10.63
C ALA A 61 -1.97 -13.55 10.06
N ASP A 62 -2.96 -13.17 10.87
CA ASP A 62 -4.35 -13.07 10.41
C ASP A 62 -4.55 -11.98 9.34
N LEU A 63 -3.75 -10.91 9.40
CA LEU A 63 -3.77 -9.86 8.36
C LEU A 63 -3.15 -10.33 7.05
N GLN A 64 -2.26 -11.31 7.09
CA GLN A 64 -1.61 -11.81 5.87
C GLN A 64 -2.50 -12.73 5.03
N THR A 65 -3.57 -13.29 5.62
CA THR A 65 -4.48 -14.25 4.97
C THR A 65 -5.96 -13.94 5.23
N TRP A 66 -6.31 -12.67 5.49
CA TRP A 66 -7.63 -12.26 5.94
C TRP A 66 -8.79 -12.66 5.01
N TRP A 67 -8.56 -12.74 3.70
CA TRP A 67 -9.57 -13.14 2.71
C TRP A 67 -9.96 -14.61 2.84
N SER A 68 -9.10 -15.46 3.39
CA SER A 68 -9.42 -16.88 3.62
C SER A 68 -10.58 -17.09 4.59
N ARG A 69 -10.91 -16.08 5.40
CA ARG A 69 -12.03 -16.10 6.35
C ARG A 69 -13.39 -16.19 5.66
N TRP A 70 -13.50 -15.87 4.37
CA TRP A 70 -14.72 -16.12 3.59
C TRP A 70 -14.95 -17.61 3.30
N ASN A 71 -13.99 -18.50 3.59
CA ASN A 71 -14.06 -19.93 3.27
C ASN A 71 -14.43 -20.20 1.81
N ASP A 72 -13.94 -19.38 0.90
CA ASP A 72 -14.18 -19.46 -0.54
C ASP A 72 -12.88 -19.86 -1.26
N ALA A 73 -12.85 -21.11 -1.74
CA ALA A 73 -11.67 -21.66 -2.42
C ALA A 73 -11.38 -20.96 -3.75
N GLU A 74 -12.41 -20.46 -4.46
CA GLU A 74 -12.22 -19.70 -5.70
C GLU A 74 -11.55 -18.35 -5.40
N LEU A 75 -12.02 -17.65 -4.36
CA LEU A 75 -11.39 -16.39 -3.92
C LEU A 75 -9.93 -16.58 -3.55
N ASN A 76 -9.62 -17.64 -2.78
CA ASN A 76 -8.22 -17.93 -2.38
C ASN A 76 -7.34 -18.14 -3.62
N ALA A 77 -7.80 -18.97 -4.58
CA ALA A 77 -7.04 -19.22 -5.82
C ALA A 77 -6.84 -17.94 -6.67
N LEU A 78 -7.82 -17.04 -6.68
CA LEU A 78 -7.73 -15.77 -7.41
C LEU A 78 -6.72 -14.82 -6.77
N VAL A 79 -6.68 -14.74 -5.43
CA VAL A 79 -5.68 -13.93 -4.73
C VAL A 79 -4.27 -14.49 -4.97
N ASP A 80 -4.08 -15.81 -4.84
CA ASP A 80 -2.78 -16.45 -5.10
C ASP A 80 -2.31 -16.20 -6.54
N GLN A 81 -3.23 -16.31 -7.51
CA GLN A 81 -2.92 -16.01 -8.91
C GLN A 81 -2.57 -14.54 -9.13
N ALA A 82 -3.31 -13.61 -8.53
CA ALA A 82 -3.02 -12.18 -8.64
C ALA A 82 -1.64 -11.84 -8.09
N LEU A 83 -1.29 -12.36 -6.91
CA LEU A 83 0.01 -12.17 -6.30
C LEU A 83 1.16 -12.71 -7.18
N ALA A 84 0.91 -13.78 -7.94
CA ALA A 84 1.91 -14.38 -8.82
C ALA A 84 2.01 -13.71 -10.20
N GLN A 85 0.93 -13.12 -10.73
CA GLN A 85 0.84 -12.71 -12.14
C GLN A 85 0.55 -11.22 -12.37
N ASN A 86 0.27 -10.45 -11.29
CA ASN A 86 -0.05 -9.03 -11.44
C ASN A 86 1.17 -8.23 -11.89
N LEU A 87 0.99 -7.43 -12.96
CA LEU A 87 2.07 -6.67 -13.58
C LEU A 87 2.50 -5.46 -12.75
N ASP A 88 1.60 -4.84 -12.00
CA ASP A 88 1.94 -3.69 -11.16
C ASP A 88 2.79 -4.13 -9.95
N LEU A 89 2.44 -5.27 -9.35
CA LEU A 89 3.24 -5.87 -8.29
C LEU A 89 4.62 -6.32 -8.83
N ALA A 90 4.68 -6.90 -10.02
CA ALA A 90 5.94 -7.28 -10.66
C ALA A 90 6.83 -6.06 -10.94
N GLN A 91 6.26 -4.92 -11.37
CA GLN A 91 6.99 -3.66 -11.52
C GLN A 91 7.52 -3.15 -10.17
N ALA A 92 6.72 -3.21 -9.11
CA ALA A 92 7.14 -2.80 -7.77
C ALA A 92 8.33 -3.65 -7.27
N LEU A 93 8.29 -4.97 -7.48
CA LEU A 93 9.40 -5.89 -7.18
C LEU A 93 10.64 -5.61 -8.04
N GLY A 94 10.44 -5.25 -9.32
CA GLY A 94 11.51 -4.80 -10.20
C GLY A 94 12.23 -3.56 -9.67
N ARG A 95 11.46 -2.56 -9.18
CA ARG A 95 12.00 -1.35 -8.53
C ARG A 95 12.74 -1.68 -7.23
N LEU A 96 12.25 -2.64 -6.46
CA LEU A 96 12.94 -3.12 -5.25
C LEU A 96 14.31 -3.72 -5.60
N LYS A 97 14.37 -4.56 -6.63
CA LYS A 97 15.64 -5.11 -7.11
C LYS A 97 16.58 -4.01 -7.58
N GLN A 98 16.08 -3.03 -8.34
CA GLN A 98 16.85 -1.86 -8.77
C GLN A 98 17.42 -1.10 -7.56
N GLN A 99 16.61 -0.82 -6.55
CA GLN A 99 17.03 -0.05 -5.38
C GLN A 99 18.08 -0.79 -4.54
N ARG A 100 17.98 -2.11 -4.42
CA ARG A 100 19.04 -2.94 -3.79
C ARG A 100 20.38 -2.81 -4.49
N LEU A 101 20.39 -2.76 -5.82
CA LEU A 101 21.61 -2.54 -6.59
C LEU A 101 22.17 -1.13 -6.41
N LEU A 102 21.28 -0.11 -6.36
CA LEU A 102 21.68 1.28 -6.10
C LEU A 102 22.25 1.47 -4.69
N MET A 103 21.75 0.73 -3.70
CA MET A 103 22.34 0.72 -2.35
C MET A 103 23.78 0.17 -2.41
N GLY A 104 24.07 -0.83 -3.26
CA GLY A 104 25.45 -1.29 -3.53
C GLY A 104 26.34 -0.18 -4.09
N VAL A 105 25.82 0.65 -4.99
CA VAL A 105 26.55 1.81 -5.54
C VAL A 105 26.84 2.84 -4.43
N ALA A 106 25.87 3.15 -3.58
CA ALA A 106 26.05 4.08 -2.47
C ALA A 106 27.10 3.56 -1.46
N ASN A 107 27.14 2.25 -1.20
CA ASN A 107 28.15 1.64 -0.35
C ASN A 107 29.56 1.69 -0.97
N ALA A 108 29.65 1.60 -2.31
CA ALA A 108 30.90 1.67 -3.03
C ALA A 108 31.47 3.11 -3.12
N ALA A 109 30.65 4.15 -3.00
CA ALA A 109 31.05 5.55 -3.14
C ALA A 109 32.20 5.97 -2.20
N TYR A 110 32.32 5.29 -1.05
CA TYR A 110 33.40 5.53 -0.05
C TYR A 110 34.41 4.37 0.00
N GLN A 111 34.54 3.62 -1.08
CA GLN A 111 35.60 2.61 -1.27
C GLN A 111 36.64 3.13 -2.25
N PRO A 112 37.90 2.61 -2.22
CA PRO A 112 38.90 2.95 -3.21
C PRO A 112 38.44 2.59 -4.62
N GLU A 113 38.41 3.56 -5.52
CA GLU A 113 38.13 3.38 -6.94
C GLU A 113 39.45 3.34 -7.71
N VAL A 114 39.62 2.36 -8.60
CA VAL A 114 40.77 2.25 -9.50
C VAL A 114 40.26 2.31 -10.93
N SER A 115 40.73 3.29 -11.68
CA SER A 115 40.38 3.49 -13.09
C SER A 115 41.59 3.53 -13.98
N GLY A 116 41.44 3.15 -15.24
CA GLY A 116 42.47 3.23 -16.28
C GLY A 116 42.05 4.21 -17.37
N GLY A 117 42.92 5.11 -17.75
CA GLY A 117 42.66 6.08 -18.80
C GLY A 117 43.71 6.03 -19.91
N ILE A 118 43.28 6.15 -21.16
CA ILE A 118 44.17 6.34 -22.32
C ILE A 118 43.69 7.60 -23.04
N ARG A 119 44.61 8.52 -23.29
CA ARG A 119 44.31 9.75 -24.03
C ARG A 119 45.50 10.21 -24.86
N THR A 120 45.22 10.78 -26.02
CA THR A 120 46.22 11.50 -26.82
C THR A 120 45.98 13.00 -26.59
N LEU A 121 47.06 13.75 -26.33
CA LEU A 121 47.03 15.18 -26.19
C LEU A 121 47.94 15.79 -27.25
N GLN A 122 47.42 16.81 -27.93
CA GLN A 122 48.22 17.60 -28.87
C GLN A 122 48.46 18.95 -28.25
N ASP A 123 49.71 19.32 -28.09
CA ASP A 123 50.10 20.66 -27.69
C ASP A 123 50.02 21.59 -28.91
N VAL A 124 49.03 22.47 -28.92
CA VAL A 124 48.78 23.39 -30.02
C VAL A 124 49.91 24.43 -30.17
N ALA A 125 50.59 24.75 -29.09
CA ALA A 125 51.66 25.75 -29.08
C ALA A 125 53.05 25.16 -29.44
N ALA A 126 53.30 23.88 -29.09
CA ALA A 126 54.61 23.22 -29.20
C ALA A 126 54.68 22.19 -30.36
N VAL A 127 53.60 22.00 -31.12
CA VAL A 127 53.50 21.00 -32.21
C VAL A 127 53.75 19.56 -31.75
N ASP A 128 53.85 19.31 -30.47
CA ASP A 128 54.07 17.97 -29.92
C ASP A 128 52.77 17.24 -29.63
N SER A 129 52.73 15.97 -29.95
CA SER A 129 51.59 15.05 -29.61
C SER A 129 52.06 14.04 -28.57
N TYR A 130 51.26 13.84 -27.54
CA TYR A 130 51.54 12.90 -26.46
C TYR A 130 50.53 11.79 -26.38
N PHE A 131 51.00 10.60 -26.15
CA PHE A 131 50.17 9.47 -25.71
C PHE A 131 50.33 9.31 -24.20
N HIS A 132 49.20 9.36 -23.48
CA HIS A 132 49.15 9.18 -22.06
C HIS A 132 48.32 7.95 -21.72
N ALA A 133 48.88 7.07 -20.91
CA ALA A 133 48.17 5.99 -20.26
C ALA A 133 48.28 6.18 -18.75
N SER A 134 47.15 6.12 -18.00
CA SER A 134 47.20 6.29 -16.55
C SER A 134 46.42 5.16 -15.87
N ILE A 135 46.85 4.84 -14.66
CA ILE A 135 46.06 4.12 -13.65
C ILE A 135 45.86 5.10 -12.49
N ASP A 136 44.64 5.44 -12.27
CA ASP A 136 44.24 6.43 -11.28
C ASP A 136 43.54 5.75 -10.10
N VAL A 137 43.87 6.16 -8.89
CA VAL A 137 43.20 5.72 -7.65
C VAL A 137 42.60 6.94 -7.00
N ALA A 138 41.33 6.83 -6.62
CA ALA A 138 40.60 7.84 -5.86
C ALA A 138 39.86 7.17 -4.71
N TRP A 139 40.00 7.75 -3.52
CA TRP A 139 39.30 7.25 -2.34
C TRP A 139 38.89 8.41 -1.45
N ASP A 140 37.57 8.63 -1.34
CA ASP A 140 36.98 9.53 -0.36
C ASP A 140 36.83 8.79 0.98
N LEU A 141 37.43 9.34 2.04
CA LEU A 141 37.39 8.70 3.35
C LEU A 141 36.03 8.86 4.06
N GLY A 142 35.19 9.77 3.59
CA GLY A 142 33.81 9.98 4.13
C GLY A 142 33.80 10.37 5.59
N LEU A 143 34.81 11.18 6.04
CA LEU A 143 34.92 11.60 7.44
C LEU A 143 33.78 12.55 7.84
N PHE A 144 33.70 12.85 9.14
CA PHE A 144 32.69 13.73 9.74
C PHE A 144 31.23 13.30 9.47
N GLY A 145 30.99 11.96 9.36
CA GLY A 145 29.65 11.40 9.19
C GLY A 145 29.13 11.40 7.77
N ALA A 146 29.91 11.80 6.75
CA ALA A 146 29.47 11.83 5.35
C ALA A 146 29.11 10.44 4.82
N ARG A 147 29.92 9.42 5.15
CA ARG A 147 29.69 8.03 4.76
C ARG A 147 28.40 7.49 5.40
N GLU A 148 28.25 7.64 6.70
CA GLU A 148 27.10 7.18 7.47
C GLU A 148 25.82 7.87 6.99
N ALA A 149 25.87 9.18 6.73
CA ALA A 149 24.76 9.97 6.23
C ALA A 149 24.35 9.54 4.81
N SER A 150 25.31 9.29 3.92
CA SER A 150 25.07 8.75 2.58
C SER A 150 24.43 7.36 2.63
N GLN A 151 24.95 6.47 3.46
CA GLN A 151 24.40 5.12 3.64
C GLN A 151 23.00 5.18 4.24
N ARG A 152 22.73 6.08 5.18
CA ARG A 152 21.40 6.31 5.77
C ARG A 152 20.41 6.75 4.71
N THR A 153 20.79 7.70 3.84
CA THR A 153 19.94 8.14 2.73
C THR A 153 19.62 6.96 1.78
N ALA A 154 20.62 6.19 1.39
CA ALA A 154 20.43 5.04 0.50
C ALA A 154 19.59 3.93 1.15
N HIS A 155 19.74 3.69 2.45
CA HIS A 155 18.92 2.75 3.21
C HIS A 155 17.48 3.25 3.32
N ALA A 156 17.26 4.55 3.57
CA ALA A 156 15.94 5.14 3.61
C ALA A 156 15.19 5.00 2.27
N GLU A 157 15.89 5.19 1.15
CA GLU A 157 15.31 4.94 -0.18
C GLU A 157 14.93 3.46 -0.37
N LEU A 158 15.74 2.52 0.14
CA LEU A 158 15.38 1.10 0.12
C LEU A 158 14.12 0.83 0.95
N LEU A 159 14.00 1.39 2.17
CA LEU A 159 12.82 1.28 3.03
C LEU A 159 11.57 1.85 2.34
N ASN A 160 11.70 2.99 1.66
CA ASN A 160 10.62 3.61 0.91
C ASN A 160 10.10 2.70 -0.22
N VAL A 161 11.01 2.08 -0.98
CA VAL A 161 10.62 1.14 -2.04
C VAL A 161 10.02 -0.15 -1.46
N GLN A 162 10.52 -0.64 -0.32
CA GLN A 162 9.91 -1.78 0.39
C GLN A 162 8.49 -1.47 0.84
N ALA A 163 8.25 -0.28 1.41
CA ALA A 163 6.92 0.18 1.77
C ALA A 163 6.00 0.29 0.54
N SER A 164 6.53 0.75 -0.60
CA SER A 164 5.78 0.81 -1.87
C SER A 164 5.37 -0.58 -2.38
N VAL A 165 6.23 -1.59 -2.24
CA VAL A 165 5.88 -2.99 -2.58
C VAL A 165 4.77 -3.51 -1.65
N ARG A 166 4.85 -3.23 -0.35
CA ARG A 166 3.77 -3.58 0.61
C ARG A 166 2.46 -2.88 0.23
N ALA A 167 2.50 -1.59 -0.11
CA ALA A 167 1.33 -0.84 -0.56
C ALA A 167 0.69 -1.48 -1.80
N ALA A 168 1.49 -1.88 -2.79
CA ALA A 168 1.01 -2.57 -3.98
C ALA A 168 0.35 -3.91 -3.64
N SER A 169 0.95 -4.70 -2.74
CA SER A 169 0.38 -5.98 -2.29
C SER A 169 -0.96 -5.78 -1.55
N VAL A 170 -1.03 -4.82 -0.62
CA VAL A 170 -2.26 -4.49 0.12
C VAL A 170 -3.38 -4.04 -0.82
N ALA A 171 -3.06 -3.14 -1.75
CA ALA A 171 -4.02 -2.67 -2.75
C ALA A 171 -4.49 -3.81 -3.66
N LEU A 172 -3.56 -4.63 -4.17
CA LEU A 172 -3.88 -5.75 -5.06
C LEU A 172 -4.83 -6.74 -4.41
N VAL A 173 -4.52 -7.22 -3.20
CA VAL A 173 -5.38 -8.17 -2.48
C VAL A 173 -6.76 -7.57 -2.21
N ALA A 174 -6.81 -6.33 -1.72
CA ALA A 174 -8.07 -5.66 -1.46
C ALA A 174 -8.90 -5.48 -2.73
N ASP A 175 -8.29 -5.10 -3.85
CA ASP A 175 -8.97 -4.90 -5.12
C ASP A 175 -9.45 -6.20 -5.74
N VAL A 176 -8.69 -7.30 -5.64
CA VAL A 176 -9.12 -8.65 -6.08
C VAL A 176 -10.36 -9.09 -5.32
N VAL A 177 -10.32 -9.00 -3.98
CA VAL A 177 -11.45 -9.37 -3.12
C VAL A 177 -12.67 -8.48 -3.42
N HIS A 178 -12.46 -7.16 -3.57
CA HIS A 178 -13.52 -6.22 -3.93
C HIS A 178 -14.19 -6.60 -5.25
N ARG A 179 -13.41 -6.80 -6.33
CA ARG A 179 -13.97 -7.14 -7.65
C ARG A 179 -14.66 -8.50 -7.65
N TYR A 180 -14.10 -9.47 -6.95
CA TYR A 180 -14.76 -10.77 -6.79
C TYR A 180 -16.10 -10.64 -6.08
N LEU A 181 -16.17 -9.90 -4.97
CA LEU A 181 -17.41 -9.64 -4.25
C LEU A 181 -18.43 -8.89 -5.12
N ASP A 182 -18.00 -7.88 -5.89
CA ASP A 182 -18.86 -7.16 -6.83
C ASP A 182 -19.51 -8.13 -7.84
N ILE A 183 -18.72 -9.04 -8.42
CA ILE A 183 -19.22 -10.04 -9.37
C ILE A 183 -20.24 -10.97 -8.70
N ARG A 184 -19.89 -11.54 -7.52
CA ARG A 184 -20.77 -12.47 -6.80
C ARG A 184 -22.08 -11.82 -6.37
N MET A 185 -22.00 -10.56 -5.90
CA MET A 185 -23.18 -9.77 -5.54
C MET A 185 -24.05 -9.44 -6.76
N ALA A 186 -23.44 -9.07 -7.89
CA ALA A 186 -24.16 -8.82 -9.12
C ALA A 186 -24.87 -10.09 -9.62
N GLN A 187 -24.22 -11.25 -9.58
CA GLN A 187 -24.81 -12.54 -9.93
C GLN A 187 -26.00 -12.91 -9.02
N TYR A 188 -25.88 -12.67 -7.73
CA TYR A 188 -26.97 -12.89 -6.78
C TYR A 188 -28.16 -11.94 -7.02
N GLN A 189 -27.87 -10.66 -7.22
CA GLN A 189 -28.88 -9.65 -7.52
C GLN A 189 -29.59 -9.91 -8.86
N TYR A 190 -28.88 -10.49 -9.84
CA TYR A 190 -29.44 -10.84 -11.14
C TYR A 190 -30.71 -11.72 -10.98
N GLY A 191 -30.65 -12.76 -10.13
CA GLY A 191 -31.80 -13.60 -9.84
C GLY A 191 -32.98 -12.82 -9.25
N LEU A 192 -32.70 -11.93 -8.25
CA LEU A 192 -33.73 -11.10 -7.62
C LEU A 192 -34.40 -10.12 -8.61
N PHE A 193 -33.59 -9.52 -9.49
CA PHE A 193 -34.10 -8.59 -10.50
C PHE A 193 -34.89 -9.33 -11.60
N ALA A 194 -34.50 -10.54 -12.00
CA ALA A 194 -35.26 -11.37 -12.93
C ALA A 194 -36.65 -11.71 -12.35
N GLU A 195 -36.72 -12.14 -11.08
CA GLU A 195 -37.97 -12.36 -10.36
C GLU A 195 -38.81 -11.07 -10.32
N ARG A 196 -38.19 -9.91 -10.08
CA ARG A 196 -38.92 -8.64 -10.04
C ARG A 196 -39.49 -8.23 -11.39
N VAL A 197 -38.74 -8.38 -12.48
CA VAL A 197 -39.22 -8.09 -13.84
C VAL A 197 -40.42 -9.00 -14.18
N ALA A 198 -40.31 -10.29 -13.88
CA ALA A 198 -41.43 -11.24 -14.11
C ALA A 198 -42.68 -10.86 -13.30
N LEU A 199 -42.51 -10.40 -12.04
CA LEU A 199 -43.60 -9.94 -11.19
C LEU A 199 -44.23 -8.65 -11.74
N ASP A 200 -43.43 -7.70 -12.17
CA ASP A 200 -43.91 -6.43 -12.77
C ASP A 200 -44.65 -6.72 -14.11
N GLU A 201 -44.16 -7.65 -14.93
CA GLU A 201 -44.82 -8.10 -16.15
C GLU A 201 -46.21 -8.70 -15.83
N ARG A 202 -46.28 -9.59 -14.82
CA ARG A 202 -47.54 -10.18 -14.38
C ARG A 202 -48.51 -9.12 -13.89
N THR A 203 -48.00 -8.11 -13.15
CA THR A 203 -48.82 -6.99 -12.67
C THR A 203 -49.39 -6.16 -13.82
N VAL A 204 -48.60 -5.84 -14.85
CA VAL A 204 -49.07 -5.14 -16.05
C VAL A 204 -50.16 -5.94 -16.79
N GLN A 205 -49.96 -7.25 -16.94
CA GLN A 205 -50.94 -8.12 -17.59
C GLN A 205 -52.28 -8.16 -16.82
N LEU A 206 -52.21 -8.34 -15.51
CA LEU A 206 -53.39 -8.34 -14.64
C LEU A 206 -54.17 -7.03 -14.74
N LEU A 207 -53.47 -5.88 -14.67
CA LEU A 207 -54.11 -4.56 -14.77
C LEU A 207 -54.71 -4.28 -16.15
N LYS A 208 -54.10 -4.79 -17.25
CA LYS A 208 -54.70 -4.70 -18.59
C LYS A 208 -56.04 -5.46 -18.66
N VAL A 209 -56.09 -6.70 -18.15
CA VAL A 209 -57.35 -7.49 -18.10
C VAL A 209 -58.37 -6.79 -17.24
N ARG A 210 -58.03 -6.30 -16.07
CA ARG A 210 -58.94 -5.58 -15.18
C ARG A 210 -59.46 -4.28 -15.79
N ARG A 211 -58.64 -3.54 -16.54
CA ARG A 211 -59.08 -2.37 -17.29
C ARG A 211 -60.09 -2.72 -18.38
N GLU A 212 -59.87 -3.81 -19.14
CA GLU A 212 -60.84 -4.32 -20.14
C GLU A 212 -62.18 -4.66 -19.49
N GLN A 213 -62.16 -5.17 -18.25
CA GLN A 213 -63.34 -5.46 -17.44
C GLN A 213 -63.91 -4.19 -16.74
N ARG A 214 -63.34 -3.00 -16.99
CA ARG A 214 -63.71 -1.72 -16.34
C ARG A 214 -63.52 -1.72 -14.79
N LEU A 215 -62.65 -2.57 -14.29
CA LEU A 215 -62.35 -2.71 -12.87
C LEU A 215 -61.11 -1.86 -12.45
N ASP A 216 -60.41 -1.30 -13.42
CA ASP A 216 -59.23 -0.46 -13.21
C ASP A 216 -59.10 0.65 -14.27
N THR A 217 -58.24 1.65 -14.01
CA THR A 217 -58.06 2.82 -14.86
C THR A 217 -56.90 2.62 -15.84
N THR A 218 -56.87 3.42 -16.90
CA THR A 218 -55.74 3.49 -17.83
C THR A 218 -54.49 3.99 -17.12
N GLU A 219 -54.64 4.90 -16.16
CA GLU A 219 -53.55 5.43 -15.32
C GLU A 219 -52.83 4.32 -14.54
N ALA A 220 -53.60 3.38 -13.96
CA ALA A 220 -53.02 2.24 -13.24
C ALA A 220 -52.14 1.36 -14.15
N VAL A 221 -52.60 1.13 -15.41
CA VAL A 221 -51.81 0.38 -16.41
C VAL A 221 -50.53 1.14 -16.79
N HIS A 222 -50.61 2.47 -16.99
CA HIS A 222 -49.44 3.32 -17.30
C HIS A 222 -48.46 3.27 -16.17
N GLN A 223 -48.89 3.42 -14.94
CA GLN A 223 -48.02 3.40 -13.74
C GLN A 223 -47.29 2.06 -13.62
N ALA A 224 -47.97 0.94 -13.82
CA ALA A 224 -47.36 -0.39 -13.79
C ALA A 224 -46.36 -0.58 -14.96
N THR A 225 -46.67 -0.03 -16.14
CA THR A 225 -45.78 -0.09 -17.31
C THR A 225 -44.52 0.74 -17.09
N LEU A 226 -44.60 1.94 -16.50
CA LEU A 226 -43.47 2.76 -16.11
C LEU A 226 -42.57 1.99 -15.13
N GLN A 227 -43.18 1.33 -14.15
CA GLN A 227 -42.47 0.53 -13.17
C GLN A 227 -41.71 -0.65 -13.79
N LEU A 228 -42.35 -1.38 -14.71
CA LEU A 228 -41.71 -2.47 -15.45
C LEU A 228 -40.52 -1.97 -16.27
N THR A 229 -40.67 -0.82 -16.94
CA THR A 229 -39.59 -0.22 -17.72
C THR A 229 -38.39 0.18 -16.82
N GLN A 230 -38.67 0.74 -15.64
CA GLN A 230 -37.61 1.05 -14.65
C GLN A 230 -36.90 -0.21 -14.14
N SER A 231 -37.67 -1.30 -13.86
CA SER A 231 -37.07 -2.57 -13.43
C SER A 231 -36.18 -3.19 -14.51
N ARG A 232 -36.60 -3.13 -15.77
CA ARG A 232 -35.77 -3.57 -16.91
C ARG A 232 -34.52 -2.73 -17.09
N ALA A 233 -34.59 -1.39 -16.92
CA ALA A 233 -33.44 -0.51 -17.01
C ALA A 233 -32.41 -0.82 -15.89
N GLN A 234 -32.89 -1.06 -14.66
CA GLN A 234 -32.01 -1.45 -13.54
C GLN A 234 -31.33 -2.81 -13.77
N PHE A 235 -32.05 -3.76 -14.38
CA PHE A 235 -31.51 -5.06 -14.74
C PHE A 235 -30.38 -4.97 -15.78
N ILE A 236 -30.50 -4.09 -16.78
CA ILE A 236 -29.42 -3.82 -17.76
C ILE A 236 -28.21 -3.18 -17.09
N ALA A 237 -28.42 -2.20 -16.21
CA ALA A 237 -27.35 -1.53 -15.47
C ALA A 237 -26.55 -2.49 -14.56
N LEU A 238 -27.25 -3.48 -13.99
CA LEU A 238 -26.61 -4.54 -13.19
C LEU A 238 -25.66 -5.39 -14.05
N LYS A 239 -26.09 -5.78 -15.25
CA LYS A 239 -25.28 -6.57 -16.20
C LYS A 239 -24.03 -5.81 -16.65
N GLU A 240 -24.16 -4.50 -16.90
CA GLU A 240 -23.02 -3.64 -17.20
C GLU A 240 -22.03 -3.59 -16.03
N SER A 241 -22.53 -3.43 -14.80
CA SER A 241 -21.70 -3.41 -13.59
C SER A 241 -20.94 -4.72 -13.40
N GLN A 242 -21.59 -5.87 -13.57
CA GLN A 242 -20.97 -7.20 -13.54
C GLN A 242 -19.86 -7.32 -14.57
N THR A 243 -20.11 -6.91 -15.81
CA THR A 243 -19.14 -6.98 -16.90
C THR A 243 -17.92 -6.12 -16.60
N ARG A 244 -18.13 -4.91 -16.09
CA ARG A 244 -17.04 -4.00 -15.69
C ARG A 244 -16.19 -4.60 -14.56
N ALA A 245 -16.81 -5.17 -13.54
CA ALA A 245 -16.10 -5.82 -12.44
C ALA A 245 -15.30 -7.05 -12.93
N ALA A 246 -15.87 -7.85 -13.83
CA ALA A 246 -15.21 -9.02 -14.41
C ALA A 246 -13.95 -8.64 -15.23
N HIS A 247 -14.04 -7.60 -16.07
CA HIS A 247 -12.88 -7.11 -16.81
C HIS A 247 -11.81 -6.52 -15.87
N ALA A 248 -12.23 -5.76 -14.86
CA ALA A 248 -11.29 -5.23 -13.86
C ALA A 248 -10.56 -6.36 -13.10
N LEU A 249 -11.28 -7.43 -12.71
CA LEU A 249 -10.65 -8.59 -12.09
C LEU A 249 -9.68 -9.30 -13.04
N ALA A 250 -10.04 -9.45 -14.33
CA ALA A 250 -9.13 -10.05 -15.32
C ALA A 250 -7.81 -9.29 -15.42
N VAL A 251 -7.84 -7.95 -15.43
CA VAL A 251 -6.63 -7.12 -15.46
C VAL A 251 -5.76 -7.35 -14.21
N LEU A 252 -6.38 -7.42 -13.02
CA LEU A 252 -5.65 -7.70 -11.79
C LEU A 252 -4.94 -9.06 -11.81
N LEU A 253 -5.50 -10.03 -12.54
CA LEU A 253 -4.93 -11.37 -12.75
C LEU A 253 -3.95 -11.44 -13.93
N GLY A 254 -3.62 -10.32 -14.58
CA GLY A 254 -2.75 -10.28 -15.76
C GLY A 254 -3.39 -10.90 -17.01
N ARG A 255 -4.73 -11.00 -17.08
CA ARG A 255 -5.47 -11.58 -18.20
C ARG A 255 -6.14 -10.51 -19.07
N SER A 256 -6.15 -10.74 -20.38
CA SER A 256 -6.84 -9.83 -21.32
C SER A 256 -8.35 -10.01 -21.35
N GLN A 257 -8.84 -11.16 -20.91
CA GLN A 257 -10.28 -11.49 -20.94
C GLN A 257 -10.72 -12.07 -19.58
N PRO A 258 -11.95 -11.77 -19.15
CA PRO A 258 -12.54 -12.34 -17.95
C PRO A 258 -12.88 -13.81 -18.14
N ASP A 259 -12.94 -14.57 -17.04
CA ASP A 259 -13.49 -15.93 -17.05
C ASP A 259 -14.98 -15.88 -17.43
N PRO A 260 -15.45 -16.69 -18.39
CA PRO A 260 -16.86 -16.74 -18.76
C PRO A 260 -17.82 -16.99 -17.59
N LYS A 261 -17.37 -17.68 -16.54
CA LYS A 261 -18.16 -17.92 -15.32
C LYS A 261 -18.54 -16.62 -14.60
N TRP A 262 -17.70 -15.59 -14.67
CA TRP A 262 -17.97 -14.30 -14.04
C TRP A 262 -19.02 -13.48 -14.79
N LEU A 263 -19.24 -13.80 -16.08
CA LEU A 263 -20.22 -13.15 -16.95
C LEU A 263 -21.53 -13.96 -17.05
N ALA A 264 -21.52 -15.19 -16.54
CA ALA A 264 -22.69 -16.06 -16.63
C ALA A 264 -23.89 -15.48 -15.86
N ASP A 265 -25.04 -15.59 -16.48
CA ASP A 265 -26.33 -15.33 -15.86
C ASP A 265 -26.64 -16.53 -14.95
N GLY A 266 -26.57 -16.39 -13.67
CA GLY A 266 -26.72 -17.53 -12.78
C GLY A 266 -27.57 -17.25 -11.57
N ASN A 267 -28.36 -18.25 -11.19
CA ASN A 267 -28.97 -18.32 -9.88
C ASN A 267 -27.86 -18.76 -8.89
N VAL A 268 -26.97 -17.81 -8.55
CA VAL A 268 -25.86 -18.07 -7.65
C VAL A 268 -26.37 -18.01 -6.22
N GLN A 269 -25.94 -18.97 -5.41
CA GLN A 269 -26.19 -18.93 -3.98
C GLN A 269 -25.68 -17.61 -3.38
N ARG A 270 -26.37 -17.14 -2.36
CA ARG A 270 -25.97 -15.95 -1.59
C ARG A 270 -24.48 -16.04 -1.26
N PRO A 271 -23.69 -14.98 -1.51
CA PRO A 271 -22.28 -14.99 -1.19
C PRO A 271 -22.02 -15.32 0.28
N SER A 272 -20.95 -16.06 0.54
CA SER A 272 -20.52 -16.40 1.89
C SER A 272 -20.38 -15.13 2.73
N GLN A 273 -20.90 -15.17 3.95
CA GLN A 273 -20.76 -14.04 4.89
C GLN A 273 -19.40 -14.11 5.54
N HIS A 274 -18.77 -12.96 5.71
CA HIS A 274 -17.59 -12.87 6.55
C HIS A 274 -17.97 -13.22 8.00
N PRO A 275 -17.25 -14.11 8.68
CA PRO A 275 -17.50 -14.38 10.09
C PRO A 275 -17.32 -13.09 10.91
N ALA A 276 -18.11 -12.95 11.96
CA ALA A 276 -18.03 -11.79 12.85
C ALA A 276 -16.60 -11.67 13.41
N LEU A 277 -16.00 -10.49 13.26
CA LEU A 277 -14.74 -10.14 13.92
C LEU A 277 -15.03 -9.62 15.31
N ASP A 278 -14.28 -10.09 16.30
CA ASP A 278 -14.22 -9.41 17.60
C ASP A 278 -13.31 -8.19 17.47
N LEU A 279 -13.93 -7.04 17.26
CA LEU A 279 -13.24 -5.76 17.06
C LEU A 279 -12.72 -5.13 18.37
N GLN A 280 -12.99 -5.76 19.54
CA GLN A 280 -12.56 -5.21 20.82
C GLN A 280 -11.07 -5.35 21.10
N VAL A 281 -10.36 -6.10 20.26
CA VAL A 281 -8.95 -6.41 20.46
C VAL A 281 -8.15 -6.16 19.18
N LEU A 282 -8.33 -4.97 18.57
CA LEU A 282 -7.44 -4.49 17.53
C LEU A 282 -6.24 -3.80 18.19
N PRO A 283 -5.04 -4.41 18.23
CA PRO A 283 -3.88 -3.75 18.79
C PRO A 283 -3.52 -2.52 17.95
N ALA A 284 -3.29 -1.40 18.60
CA ALA A 284 -2.83 -0.19 17.91
C ALA A 284 -1.46 -0.39 17.22
N ASP A 285 -0.67 -1.36 17.67
CA ASP A 285 0.60 -1.75 17.03
C ASP A 285 0.43 -2.22 15.57
N LEU A 286 -0.77 -2.64 15.16
CA LEU A 286 -1.05 -2.98 13.76
C LEU A 286 -0.93 -1.77 12.81
N LEU A 287 -0.98 -0.54 13.31
CA LEU A 287 -0.70 0.66 12.49
C LEU A 287 0.72 0.64 11.92
N ARG A 288 1.68 0.01 12.60
CA ARG A 288 3.06 -0.12 12.10
C ARG A 288 3.19 -1.00 10.85
N THR A 289 2.19 -1.84 10.58
CA THR A 289 2.16 -2.64 9.34
C THR A 289 1.73 -1.84 8.12
N ARG A 290 1.22 -0.62 8.31
CA ARG A 290 0.73 0.25 7.23
C ARG A 290 1.89 0.76 6.36
N PRO A 291 1.77 0.58 5.03
CA PRO A 291 2.83 1.01 4.11
C PRO A 291 3.03 2.52 4.04
N ASP A 292 1.97 3.32 4.22
CA ASP A 292 2.02 4.78 4.21
C ASP A 292 2.81 5.34 5.41
N ILE A 293 2.61 4.77 6.60
CA ILE A 293 3.39 5.11 7.80
C ILE A 293 4.85 4.72 7.61
N GLN A 294 5.14 3.54 7.02
CA GLN A 294 6.50 3.11 6.71
C GLN A 294 7.18 4.02 5.67
N THR A 295 6.42 4.49 4.66
CA THR A 295 6.91 5.47 3.69
C THR A 295 7.26 6.79 4.35
N ALA A 296 6.43 7.26 5.27
CA ALA A 296 6.69 8.50 6.02
C ALA A 296 7.87 8.34 6.98
N GLU A 297 8.05 7.18 7.63
CA GLU A 297 9.24 6.87 8.44
C GLU A 297 10.50 6.87 7.57
N ALA A 298 10.47 6.25 6.40
CA ALA A 298 11.57 6.29 5.45
C ALA A 298 11.90 7.72 4.97
N ALA A 299 10.91 8.60 4.83
CA ALA A 299 11.13 10.00 4.48
C ALA A 299 11.87 10.77 5.60
N VAL A 300 11.57 10.48 6.87
CA VAL A 300 12.31 11.05 8.02
C VAL A 300 13.75 10.58 8.01
N GLU A 301 14.01 9.28 7.80
CA GLU A 301 15.35 8.72 7.72
C GLU A 301 16.15 9.32 6.56
N ARG A 302 15.52 9.54 5.40
CA ARG A 302 16.13 10.20 4.25
C ARG A 302 16.50 11.64 4.55
N ALA A 303 15.59 12.41 5.16
CA ALA A 303 15.84 13.81 5.53
C ALA A 303 16.97 13.93 6.56
N ALA A 304 17.01 13.02 7.55
CA ALA A 304 18.10 12.95 8.52
C ALA A 304 19.45 12.62 7.87
N GLY A 305 19.46 11.73 6.87
CA GLY A 305 20.65 11.45 6.06
C GLY A 305 21.11 12.66 5.26
N ALA A 306 20.19 13.36 4.58
CA ALA A 306 20.48 14.59 3.83
C ALA A 306 21.09 15.69 4.74
N LEU A 307 20.49 15.90 5.92
CA LEU A 307 21.02 16.84 6.93
C LEU A 307 22.42 16.42 7.39
N GLY A 308 22.69 15.13 7.59
CA GLY A 308 24.01 14.62 7.93
C GLY A 308 25.04 14.94 6.84
N LEU A 309 24.68 14.78 5.56
CA LEU A 309 25.54 15.11 4.42
C LEU A 309 25.85 16.61 4.35
N SER A 310 24.85 17.47 4.47
CA SER A 310 25.04 18.92 4.42
C SER A 310 25.83 19.45 5.62
N ARG A 311 25.63 18.89 6.81
CA ARG A 311 26.46 19.19 8.00
C ARG A 311 27.88 18.71 7.83
N SER A 312 28.13 17.55 7.27
CA SER A 312 29.49 17.06 6.99
C SER A 312 30.26 17.96 6.01
N ALA A 313 29.55 18.57 5.06
CA ALA A 313 30.10 19.50 4.07
C ALA A 313 30.60 20.83 4.68
N LEU A 314 30.30 21.11 5.95
CA LEU A 314 30.87 22.27 6.71
C LEU A 314 32.31 22.02 7.17
N TYR A 315 32.78 20.77 7.15
CA TYR A 315 34.10 20.34 7.61
C TYR A 315 35.02 20.03 6.43
N PRO A 316 36.34 19.94 6.65
CA PRO A 316 37.30 19.57 5.63
C PRO A 316 37.01 18.17 5.07
N ARG A 317 37.05 18.04 3.74
CA ARG A 317 36.96 16.73 3.06
C ARG A 317 38.36 16.14 2.93
N PHE A 318 38.50 14.87 3.26
CA PHE A 318 39.74 14.10 3.16
C PHE A 318 39.57 13.00 2.12
N ALA A 319 40.45 13.00 1.14
CA ALA A 319 40.53 11.97 0.13
C ALA A 319 41.98 11.53 -0.07
N LEU A 320 42.17 10.32 -0.55
CA LEU A 320 43.42 9.84 -1.07
C LEU A 320 43.32 9.76 -2.59
N SER A 321 44.26 10.39 -3.31
CA SER A 321 44.32 10.24 -4.75
C SER A 321 45.72 9.84 -5.19
N GLY A 322 45.79 9.10 -6.28
CA GLY A 322 47.06 8.69 -6.86
C GLY A 322 46.92 8.45 -8.35
N SER A 323 47.99 8.64 -9.05
CA SER A 323 48.06 8.33 -10.50
C SER A 323 49.44 7.75 -10.83
N LEU A 324 49.41 6.67 -11.56
CA LEU A 324 50.58 6.12 -12.26
C LEU A 324 50.43 6.49 -13.72
N LEU A 325 51.19 7.52 -14.15
CA LEU A 325 51.13 8.05 -15.51
C LEU A 325 52.28 7.53 -16.34
N PHE A 326 51.97 6.94 -17.49
CA PHE A 326 52.88 6.67 -18.57
C PHE A 326 52.68 7.69 -19.69
N SER A 327 53.75 8.37 -20.11
CA SER A 327 53.71 9.41 -21.15
C SER A 327 54.72 9.10 -22.26
N TYR A 328 54.25 9.21 -23.50
CA TYR A 328 55.06 8.97 -24.69
C TYR A 328 54.85 10.12 -25.67
N ASN A 329 55.95 10.77 -26.10
CA ASN A 329 55.88 11.82 -27.11
C ASN A 329 55.88 11.19 -28.49
N LEU A 330 54.72 11.27 -29.19
CA LEU A 330 54.52 10.70 -30.49
C LEU A 330 55.29 11.42 -31.61
N THR A 331 55.44 12.74 -31.46
CA THR A 331 56.15 13.59 -32.44
C THR A 331 57.62 13.30 -32.46
N GLN A 332 58.24 13.20 -31.29
CA GLN A 332 59.68 12.96 -31.13
C GLN A 332 60.02 11.46 -31.04
N ASN A 333 59.04 10.57 -31.10
CA ASN A 333 59.19 9.13 -30.98
C ASN A 333 60.06 8.69 -29.80
N ARG A 334 59.86 9.29 -28.64
CA ARG A 334 60.58 9.01 -27.43
C ARG A 334 59.74 9.06 -26.18
N ARG A 335 60.18 8.35 -25.16
CA ARG A 335 59.60 8.51 -23.78
C ARG A 335 60.01 9.87 -23.25
N THR A 336 59.08 10.51 -22.54
CA THR A 336 59.38 11.68 -21.73
C THR A 336 60.13 11.26 -20.48
N THR A 337 61.04 12.05 -19.97
CA THR A 337 61.92 11.72 -18.83
C THR A 337 61.17 11.59 -17.50
N ALA A 338 59.85 11.88 -17.47
CA ALA A 338 58.96 11.78 -16.29
C ALA A 338 58.02 10.56 -16.38
N ASP A 339 58.40 9.50 -17.08
CA ASP A 339 57.56 8.36 -17.48
C ASP A 339 56.95 7.56 -16.34
N HIS A 340 57.41 7.66 -15.12
CA HIS A 340 57.04 6.76 -14.03
C HIS A 340 57.00 7.53 -12.70
N MET A 341 56.19 8.56 -12.61
CA MET A 341 55.96 9.19 -11.30
C MET A 341 54.65 8.62 -10.70
N PRO A 342 54.78 7.65 -9.78
CA PRO A 342 53.66 7.32 -8.94
C PRO A 342 53.40 8.52 -8.02
N LEU A 343 52.36 9.27 -8.29
CA LEU A 343 51.91 10.34 -7.44
C LEU A 343 50.76 9.80 -6.56
N VAL A 344 51.03 9.57 -5.29
CA VAL A 344 50.02 9.19 -4.31
C VAL A 344 50.12 10.20 -3.14
N GLY A 345 49.01 10.80 -2.81
CA GLY A 345 48.97 11.75 -1.71
C GLY A 345 47.59 12.04 -1.17
N PRO A 346 47.51 12.53 0.07
CA PRO A 346 46.26 13.00 0.62
C PRO A 346 45.81 14.28 -0.11
N VAL A 347 44.53 14.34 -0.39
CA VAL A 347 43.86 15.56 -0.87
C VAL A 347 42.97 16.05 0.26
N ILE A 348 43.21 17.29 0.69
CA ILE A 348 42.43 17.93 1.75
C ILE A 348 41.76 19.15 1.15
N ASP A 349 40.44 19.14 1.10
CA ASP A 349 39.62 20.27 0.66
C ASP A 349 39.00 20.95 1.88
N ILE A 350 39.44 22.20 2.16
CA ILE A 350 39.00 22.97 3.33
C ILE A 350 38.10 24.11 2.87
N PRO A 351 36.80 24.11 3.26
CA PRO A 351 35.88 25.18 2.92
C PRO A 351 36.23 26.44 3.75
N LEU A 352 36.92 27.41 3.14
CA LEU A 352 37.31 28.64 3.83
C LEU A 352 36.23 29.72 3.81
N PHE A 353 35.61 29.95 2.64
CA PHE A 353 34.62 30.99 2.48
C PHE A 353 33.74 30.71 1.27
N ASP A 354 32.41 30.74 1.45
CA ASP A 354 31.40 30.45 0.40
C ASP A 354 30.13 31.29 0.56
N TRP A 355 30.22 32.45 1.17
CA TRP A 355 29.08 33.34 1.39
C TRP A 355 27.95 32.70 2.24
N GLY A 356 28.28 31.71 3.06
CA GLY A 356 27.32 31.00 3.91
C GLY A 356 26.47 29.92 3.17
N ARG A 357 26.81 29.61 1.91
CA ARG A 357 26.04 28.66 1.08
C ARG A 357 25.87 27.30 1.75
N ARG A 358 26.96 26.72 2.28
CA ARG A 358 26.90 25.38 2.94
C ARG A 358 26.10 25.43 4.23
N ARG A 359 26.19 26.52 5.00
CA ARG A 359 25.41 26.69 6.21
C ARG A 359 23.94 26.84 5.91
N SER A 360 23.58 27.69 4.93
CA SER A 360 22.17 27.81 4.49
C SER A 360 21.61 26.50 3.96
N GLN A 361 22.43 25.66 3.31
CA GLN A 361 22.00 24.33 2.90
C GLN A 361 21.72 23.42 4.10
N ALA A 362 22.58 23.41 5.11
CA ALA A 362 22.38 22.62 6.32
C ALA A 362 21.13 23.08 7.10
N ASP A 363 20.91 24.39 7.20
CA ASP A 363 19.73 24.96 7.85
C ASP A 363 18.43 24.62 7.06
N ALA A 364 18.51 24.59 5.72
CA ALA A 364 17.40 24.15 4.86
C ALA A 364 17.08 22.67 5.03
N ASP A 365 18.12 21.81 5.12
CA ASP A 365 17.93 20.36 5.32
C ASP A 365 17.43 20.05 6.75
N GLU A 366 17.79 20.89 7.75
CA GLU A 366 17.21 20.81 9.10
C GLU A 366 15.70 21.12 9.07
N ALA A 367 15.29 22.19 8.40
CA ALA A 367 13.88 22.49 8.19
C ALA A 367 13.14 21.38 7.40
N ALA A 368 13.82 20.75 6.43
CA ALA A 368 13.26 19.61 5.69
C ALA A 368 13.06 18.38 6.58
N LEU A 369 13.95 18.14 7.57
CA LEU A 369 13.76 17.08 8.55
C LEU A 369 12.53 17.36 9.44
N ASP A 370 12.35 18.59 9.90
CA ASP A 370 11.17 18.97 10.68
C ASP A 370 9.88 18.76 9.90
N VAL A 371 9.86 19.13 8.61
CA VAL A 371 8.73 18.87 7.71
C VAL A 371 8.46 17.36 7.57
N ALA A 372 9.50 16.53 7.43
CA ALA A 372 9.34 15.08 7.33
C ALA A 372 8.76 14.48 8.63
N ILE A 373 9.19 14.96 9.81
CA ILE A 373 8.64 14.55 11.11
C ILE A 373 7.15 14.92 11.22
N MET A 374 6.77 16.13 10.78
CA MET A 374 5.35 16.52 10.72
C MET A 374 4.56 15.64 9.76
N GLY A 375 5.13 15.30 8.60
CA GLY A 375 4.54 14.37 7.63
C GLY A 375 4.30 12.98 8.23
N TYR A 376 5.25 12.45 8.99
CA TYR A 376 5.08 11.19 9.72
C TYR A 376 3.91 11.26 10.72
N ARG A 377 3.84 12.30 11.53
CA ARG A 377 2.72 12.49 12.48
C ARG A 377 1.37 12.57 11.75
N GLN A 378 1.33 13.27 10.63
CA GLN A 378 0.13 13.36 9.79
C GLN A 378 -0.31 11.98 9.29
N SER A 379 0.63 11.17 8.76
CA SER A 379 0.33 9.81 8.29
C SER A 379 -0.20 8.89 9.40
N VAL A 380 0.30 9.04 10.62
CA VAL A 380 -0.23 8.30 11.79
C VAL A 380 -1.66 8.72 12.10
N LEU A 381 -1.96 10.02 12.10
CA LEU A 381 -3.31 10.53 12.34
C LEU A 381 -4.30 10.09 11.26
N GLU A 382 -3.89 10.13 9.99
CA GLU A 382 -4.69 9.63 8.87
C GLU A 382 -4.93 8.12 8.98
N GLY A 383 -3.91 7.36 9.37
CA GLY A 383 -4.03 5.94 9.63
C GLY A 383 -5.05 5.59 10.72
N ILE A 384 -5.05 6.35 11.80
CA ILE A 384 -6.06 6.23 12.88
C ILE A 384 -7.46 6.54 12.34
N ALA A 385 -7.60 7.66 11.61
CA ALA A 385 -8.88 8.07 11.05
C ALA A 385 -9.46 7.06 10.05
N ASP A 386 -8.61 6.44 9.22
CA ASP A 386 -9.01 5.40 8.28
C ASP A 386 -9.59 4.17 9.00
N VAL A 387 -8.91 3.70 10.05
CA VAL A 387 -9.37 2.54 10.83
C VAL A 387 -10.67 2.86 11.56
N GLU A 388 -10.77 4.02 12.21
CA GLU A 388 -12.00 4.47 12.88
C GLU A 388 -13.17 4.60 11.89
N THR A 389 -12.92 5.14 10.70
CA THR A 389 -13.92 5.27 9.64
C THR A 389 -14.39 3.89 9.15
N ALA A 390 -13.46 2.95 8.96
CA ALA A 390 -13.78 1.59 8.55
C ALA A 390 -14.62 0.85 9.63
N LEU A 391 -14.27 1.03 10.91
CA LEU A 391 -15.02 0.47 12.04
C LEU A 391 -16.44 1.05 12.14
N ALA A 392 -16.58 2.37 11.99
CA ALA A 392 -17.87 3.05 11.95
C ALA A 392 -18.75 2.54 10.80
N GLY A 393 -18.15 2.40 9.59
CA GLY A 393 -18.83 1.86 8.43
C GLY A 393 -19.33 0.43 8.66
N LEU A 394 -18.50 -0.43 9.25
CA LEU A 394 -18.87 -1.81 9.57
C LEU A 394 -20.03 -1.86 10.59
N SER A 395 -19.96 -1.05 11.65
CA SER A 395 -21.03 -0.94 12.65
C SER A 395 -22.35 -0.49 12.01
N ALA A 396 -22.30 0.53 11.15
CA ALA A 396 -23.48 1.04 10.45
C ALA A 396 -24.14 -0.02 9.56
N GLN A 397 -23.34 -0.80 8.80
CA GLN A 397 -23.87 -1.85 7.95
C GLN A 397 -24.48 -3.02 8.75
N ARG A 398 -23.89 -3.38 9.89
CA ARG A 398 -24.50 -4.38 10.80
C ARG A 398 -25.89 -3.94 11.26
N LYS A 399 -26.00 -2.72 11.82
CA LYS A 399 -27.29 -2.17 12.28
C LYS A 399 -28.33 -2.10 11.15
N ARG A 400 -27.90 -1.73 9.94
CA ARG A 400 -28.77 -1.70 8.77
C ARG A 400 -29.29 -3.09 8.41
N LEU A 401 -28.45 -4.11 8.46
CA LEU A 401 -28.84 -5.49 8.19
C LEU A 401 -29.83 -6.01 9.22
N ASP A 402 -29.65 -5.73 10.50
CA ASP A 402 -30.56 -6.12 11.58
C ASP A 402 -31.96 -5.52 11.38
N LEU A 403 -32.05 -4.24 10.97
CA LEU A 403 -33.30 -3.58 10.63
C LEU A 403 -33.98 -4.20 9.40
N LEU A 404 -33.21 -4.47 8.33
CA LEU A 404 -33.74 -5.10 7.13
C LEU A 404 -34.19 -6.54 7.39
N GLN A 405 -33.52 -7.27 8.27
CA GLN A 405 -33.93 -8.60 8.69
C GLN A 405 -35.24 -8.59 9.49
N SER A 406 -35.39 -7.61 10.39
CA SER A 406 -36.66 -7.38 11.10
C SER A 406 -37.78 -7.05 10.11
N THR A 407 -37.53 -6.20 9.12
CA THR A 407 -38.47 -5.88 8.05
C THR A 407 -38.84 -7.13 7.24
N GLN A 408 -37.90 -8.02 6.93
CA GLN A 408 -38.14 -9.26 6.23
C GLN A 408 -39.10 -10.17 7.00
N THR A 409 -38.97 -10.26 8.32
CA THR A 409 -39.85 -11.03 9.20
C THR A 409 -41.27 -10.49 9.13
N LEU A 410 -41.47 -9.18 9.25
CA LEU A 410 -42.78 -8.53 9.16
C LEU A 410 -43.45 -8.72 7.79
N ILE A 411 -42.69 -8.62 6.71
CA ILE A 411 -43.20 -8.87 5.34
C ILE A 411 -43.62 -10.33 5.21
N ALA A 412 -42.85 -11.29 5.73
CA ALA A 412 -43.20 -12.70 5.69
C ALA A 412 -44.49 -13.02 6.46
N GLU A 413 -44.69 -12.41 7.63
CA GLU A 413 -45.93 -12.52 8.41
C GLU A 413 -47.15 -11.96 7.63
N ARG A 414 -46.97 -10.78 6.99
CA ARG A 414 -48.03 -10.19 6.15
C ARG A 414 -48.35 -11.04 4.93
N ASP A 415 -47.36 -11.59 4.23
CA ASP A 415 -47.57 -12.46 3.07
C ASP A 415 -48.35 -13.74 3.50
N ALA A 416 -48.03 -14.34 4.65
CA ALA A 416 -48.72 -15.50 5.18
C ALA A 416 -50.22 -15.19 5.45
N VAL A 417 -50.52 -14.02 6.04
CA VAL A 417 -51.89 -13.56 6.28
C VAL A 417 -52.62 -13.33 4.96
N LEU A 418 -51.98 -12.66 4.00
CA LEU A 418 -52.57 -12.41 2.67
C LEU A 418 -52.81 -13.70 1.90
N ALA A 419 -51.88 -14.65 1.94
CA ALA A 419 -52.07 -15.97 1.31
C ALA A 419 -53.30 -16.70 1.88
N ARG A 420 -53.49 -16.64 3.21
CA ARG A 420 -54.68 -17.23 3.86
C ARG A 420 -55.96 -16.51 3.44
N ARG A 421 -55.96 -15.18 3.41
CA ARG A 421 -57.11 -14.39 2.98
C ARG A 421 -57.45 -14.64 1.51
N GLN A 422 -56.45 -14.82 0.64
CA GLN A 422 -56.65 -15.14 -0.77
C GLN A 422 -57.35 -16.53 -0.93
N GLN A 423 -56.91 -17.54 -0.16
CA GLN A 423 -57.53 -18.86 -0.15
C GLN A 423 -59.04 -18.82 0.23
N LEU A 424 -59.39 -17.87 1.09
CA LEU A 424 -60.77 -17.63 1.53
C LEU A 424 -61.53 -16.67 0.61
N GLY A 425 -60.95 -16.23 -0.51
CA GLY A 425 -61.56 -15.27 -1.44
C GLY A 425 -61.64 -13.83 -0.91
N LEU A 426 -60.98 -13.53 0.20
CA LEU A 426 -60.99 -12.22 0.90
C LEU A 426 -59.87 -11.29 0.49
N ALA A 427 -58.93 -11.70 -0.37
CA ALA A 427 -57.87 -10.87 -0.92
C ALA A 427 -57.69 -11.14 -2.41
N SER A 428 -57.32 -10.10 -3.17
CA SER A 428 -57.10 -10.19 -4.61
C SER A 428 -55.68 -10.66 -4.92
N GLU A 429 -55.49 -11.24 -6.13
CA GLU A 429 -54.15 -11.54 -6.66
C GLU A 429 -53.28 -10.27 -6.72
N PHE A 430 -53.85 -9.13 -7.05
CA PHE A 430 -53.13 -7.84 -7.08
C PHE A 430 -52.52 -7.49 -5.73
N SER A 431 -53.24 -7.67 -4.62
CA SER A 431 -52.74 -7.43 -3.27
C SER A 431 -51.54 -8.32 -2.94
N ARG A 432 -51.55 -9.58 -3.43
CA ARG A 432 -50.44 -10.51 -3.22
C ARG A 432 -49.22 -10.13 -4.06
N LEU A 433 -49.43 -9.76 -5.34
CA LEU A 433 -48.30 -9.27 -6.17
C LEU A 433 -47.62 -8.05 -5.57
N SER A 434 -48.39 -7.12 -4.97
CA SER A 434 -47.83 -5.97 -4.27
C SER A 434 -46.97 -6.37 -3.08
N GLU A 435 -47.37 -7.34 -2.26
CA GLU A 435 -46.59 -7.83 -1.12
C GLU A 435 -45.34 -8.59 -1.56
N GLN A 436 -45.44 -9.44 -2.58
CA GLN A 436 -44.30 -10.14 -3.16
C GLN A 436 -43.26 -9.16 -3.70
N ARG A 437 -43.71 -8.04 -4.27
CA ARG A 437 -42.84 -6.98 -4.71
C ARG A 437 -42.12 -6.32 -3.56
N ALA A 438 -42.80 -6.02 -2.46
CA ALA A 438 -42.18 -5.48 -1.25
C ALA A 438 -41.13 -6.45 -0.67
N ALA A 439 -41.43 -7.75 -0.68
CA ALA A 439 -40.51 -8.79 -0.28
C ALA A 439 -39.22 -8.83 -1.16
N LEU A 440 -39.37 -8.78 -2.49
CA LEU A 440 -38.23 -8.73 -3.41
C LEU A 440 -37.42 -7.46 -3.28
N GLN A 441 -38.07 -6.33 -3.06
CA GLN A 441 -37.37 -5.06 -2.78
C GLN A 441 -36.53 -5.17 -1.51
N ASN A 442 -37.08 -5.65 -0.40
CA ASN A 442 -36.35 -5.82 0.85
C ASN A 442 -35.20 -6.83 0.71
N ARG A 443 -35.39 -7.94 -0.01
CA ARG A 443 -34.35 -8.93 -0.32
C ARG A 443 -33.20 -8.29 -1.12
N SER A 444 -33.52 -7.43 -2.09
CA SER A 444 -32.51 -6.68 -2.86
C SER A 444 -31.75 -5.69 -1.99
N GLU A 445 -32.44 -4.97 -1.09
CA GLU A 445 -31.78 -4.05 -0.14
C GLU A 445 -30.90 -4.79 0.87
N MET A 446 -31.33 -5.96 1.34
CA MET A 446 -30.50 -6.83 2.18
C MET A 446 -29.24 -7.29 1.42
N ALA A 447 -29.37 -7.66 0.14
CA ALA A 447 -28.23 -8.04 -0.69
C ALA A 447 -27.22 -6.88 -0.81
N VAL A 448 -27.70 -5.67 -1.10
CA VAL A 448 -26.86 -4.47 -1.16
C VAL A 448 -26.16 -4.21 0.17
N ALA A 449 -26.89 -4.29 1.29
CA ALA A 449 -26.33 -4.05 2.63
C ALA A 449 -25.28 -5.11 3.01
N GLN A 450 -25.46 -6.37 2.60
CA GLN A 450 -24.48 -7.44 2.79
C GLN A 450 -23.22 -7.22 1.97
N GLY A 451 -23.37 -6.82 0.70
CA GLY A 451 -22.22 -6.42 -0.13
C GLY A 451 -21.46 -5.26 0.50
N ALA A 452 -22.17 -4.23 0.95
CA ALA A 452 -21.57 -3.08 1.63
C ALA A 452 -20.86 -3.48 2.94
N GLN A 453 -21.41 -4.44 3.70
CA GLN A 453 -20.74 -4.99 4.89
C GLN A 453 -19.45 -5.73 4.51
N ALA A 454 -19.49 -6.58 3.49
CA ALA A 454 -18.31 -7.29 3.01
C ALA A 454 -17.21 -6.32 2.56
N LEU A 455 -17.57 -5.27 1.83
CA LEU A 455 -16.63 -4.21 1.43
C LEU A 455 -16.11 -3.39 2.60
N ALA A 456 -16.91 -3.19 3.66
CA ALA A 456 -16.43 -2.55 4.89
C ALA A 456 -15.36 -3.40 5.60
N TYR A 457 -15.47 -4.73 5.57
CA TYR A 457 -14.38 -5.61 6.03
C TYR A 457 -13.12 -5.46 5.17
N VAL A 458 -13.25 -5.43 3.84
CA VAL A 458 -12.12 -5.20 2.93
C VAL A 458 -11.44 -3.86 3.26
N ALA A 459 -12.23 -2.80 3.45
CA ALA A 459 -11.71 -1.48 3.82
C ALA A 459 -10.97 -1.50 5.15
N LEU A 460 -11.49 -2.21 6.16
CA LEU A 460 -10.83 -2.37 7.46
C LEU A 460 -9.48 -3.09 7.32
N TYR A 461 -9.42 -4.22 6.61
CA TYR A 461 -8.16 -4.94 6.41
C TYR A 461 -7.16 -4.14 5.58
N LYS A 462 -7.62 -3.39 4.57
CA LYS A 462 -6.79 -2.44 3.82
C LYS A 462 -6.23 -1.35 4.73
N ALA A 463 -7.07 -0.76 5.60
CA ALA A 463 -6.66 0.26 6.57
C ALA A 463 -5.67 -0.28 7.61
N LEU A 464 -5.66 -1.58 7.89
CA LEU A 464 -4.70 -2.25 8.76
C LEU A 464 -3.44 -2.72 8.02
N GLY A 465 -3.32 -2.47 6.71
CA GLY A 465 -2.18 -2.93 5.92
C GLY A 465 -2.14 -4.44 5.67
N GLY A 466 -3.32 -5.07 5.64
CA GLY A 466 -3.46 -6.53 5.50
C GLY A 466 -3.11 -7.05 4.12
N ALA A 467 -1.95 -7.68 3.99
CA ALA A 467 -1.54 -8.46 2.81
C ALA A 467 -0.37 -9.39 3.17
N PRO A 468 -0.12 -10.45 2.40
CA PRO A 468 1.06 -11.28 2.56
C PRO A 468 2.30 -10.47 2.17
N LEU A 469 3.39 -10.71 2.89
CA LEU A 469 4.68 -10.15 2.50
C LEU A 469 5.24 -10.97 1.33
N PRO A 470 5.58 -10.33 0.21
CA PRO A 470 6.32 -10.99 -0.87
C PRO A 470 7.59 -11.66 -0.35
N ALA A 471 7.96 -12.81 -0.94
CA ALA A 471 9.13 -13.59 -0.51
C ALA A 471 10.42 -12.76 -0.51
N GLU A 472 10.54 -11.81 -1.43
CA GLU A 472 11.64 -10.87 -1.53
C GLU A 472 11.77 -9.94 -0.33
N LEU A 473 10.67 -9.64 0.36
CA LEU A 473 10.68 -8.83 1.60
C LEU A 473 10.93 -9.70 2.83
N GLN A 474 10.43 -10.94 2.85
CA GLN A 474 10.65 -11.89 3.95
C GLN A 474 12.14 -12.23 4.14
N ALA A 475 12.88 -12.35 3.05
CA ALA A 475 14.32 -12.62 3.08
C ALA A 475 15.17 -11.46 3.62
N ALA A 476 14.61 -10.26 3.76
CA ALA A 476 15.30 -9.05 4.20
C ALA A 476 15.08 -8.70 5.68
N GLU A 477 14.10 -9.30 6.34
CA GLU A 477 13.90 -9.12 7.79
C GLU A 477 14.84 -10.05 8.56
N PRO A 478 15.76 -9.53 9.41
CA PRO A 478 16.50 -10.38 10.33
C PRO A 478 15.50 -11.09 11.26
N PRO A 479 15.76 -12.36 11.66
CA PRO A 479 14.86 -13.09 12.53
C PRO A 479 14.57 -12.27 13.79
N ALA A 480 13.32 -12.29 14.21
CA ALA A 480 12.77 -11.51 15.33
C ALA A 480 13.31 -11.91 16.72
N GLU A 481 14.54 -12.43 16.79
CA GLU A 481 15.22 -12.79 18.05
C GLU A 481 16.05 -11.59 18.52
N GLY A 482 15.57 -10.91 19.57
CA GLY A 482 16.42 -10.06 20.40
C GLY A 482 16.04 -8.59 20.55
N ARG A 483 14.79 -8.19 20.39
CA ARG A 483 14.35 -6.90 20.96
C ARG A 483 13.75 -7.15 22.35
N GLN A 484 14.62 -7.16 23.35
CA GLN A 484 14.20 -7.01 24.75
C GLN A 484 13.73 -5.55 24.99
N PRO A 485 12.79 -5.35 25.94
CA PRO A 485 12.03 -4.13 26.17
C PRO A 485 12.86 -2.94 26.63
#